data_9cfa101bbe6ae5c5a6781860c2e1314f
#
_entry.id   9cfa101bbe6ae5c5a6781860c2e1314f
#
_cell.length_a   1.000
_cell.length_b   1.000
_cell.length_c   1.000
_cell.angle_alpha   90.00
_cell.angle_beta   90.00
_cell.angle_gamma   90.00
#
_symmetry.space_group_name_H-M   'P 1'
#
loop_
_entity.id
_entity.type
_entity.pdbx_description
1 polymer ?
#
loop_
_entity_poly.entity_id
_entity_poly.type
_entity_poly.pdbx_seq_one_letter_code
_entity_poly.pdbx_strand_id
1 'polypeptide(L)'
;SIDSIDECFILSTCNRVEIYVSSKVKSVDAELIKFISNFHKVKIDNSSITYQFMYGKDAAYHLIKVASGSDSMLLGEPQIVNQIKESYKIASTAQTIGKSLHKLVQVSLFAGKKVRSETSLGNRVDSIGSLVLKLSNKLFDNLRERSILILGTGEISQILISKPKIYIHSFSN
;
A
#
# COMPACT_ATOMS: atom_id res chain seq x y z
N SER A 1 16.56 16.62 -8.89
CA SER A 1 15.23 17.01 -9.39
C SER A 1 15.08 16.56 -10.83
N ILE A 2 13.85 16.35 -11.25
CA ILE A 2 13.48 16.11 -12.65
C ILE A 2 12.71 17.36 -13.07
N ASP A 3 13.30 18.19 -13.92
CA ASP A 3 12.78 19.53 -14.22
C ASP A 3 11.43 19.51 -14.97
N SER A 4 11.10 18.38 -15.60
CA SER A 4 9.81 18.15 -16.28
C SER A 4 8.66 17.82 -15.32
N ILE A 5 8.92 17.61 -14.01
CA ILE A 5 7.92 17.24 -13.01
C ILE A 5 7.63 18.44 -12.11
N ASP A 6 6.38 18.89 -12.11
CA ASP A 6 5.91 20.00 -11.25
C ASP A 6 5.54 19.51 -9.85
N GLU A 7 4.93 18.34 -9.72
CA GLU A 7 4.49 17.75 -8.45
C GLU A 7 4.79 16.26 -8.40
N CYS A 8 5.12 15.75 -7.22
CA CYS A 8 5.40 14.33 -7.02
C CYS A 8 4.90 13.85 -5.65
N PHE A 9 4.31 12.66 -5.66
CA PHE A 9 3.87 11.93 -4.47
C PHE A 9 4.16 10.45 -4.67
N ILE A 10 4.83 9.82 -3.70
CA ILE A 10 5.24 8.41 -3.77
C ILE A 10 4.50 7.62 -2.71
N LEU A 11 3.73 6.61 -3.14
CA LEU A 11 3.11 5.63 -2.28
C LEU A 11 3.94 4.35 -2.32
N SER A 12 4.58 4.02 -1.20
CA SER A 12 5.36 2.79 -1.05
C SER A 12 4.75 1.94 0.05
N THR A 13 4.43 0.69 -0.28
CA THR A 13 3.85 -0.30 0.62
C THR A 13 4.61 -1.61 0.52
N CYS A 14 4.24 -2.62 1.29
CA CYS A 14 4.84 -3.96 1.17
C CYS A 14 4.54 -4.66 -0.16
N ASN A 15 3.52 -4.21 -0.91
CA ASN A 15 3.02 -4.88 -2.11
C ASN A 15 3.16 -4.06 -3.39
N ARG A 16 3.40 -2.74 -3.30
CA ARG A 16 3.50 -1.82 -4.46
C ARG A 16 4.33 -0.59 -4.18
N VAL A 17 4.94 -0.08 -5.22
CA VAL A 17 5.51 1.26 -5.25
C VAL A 17 4.84 2.00 -6.41
N GLU A 18 4.17 3.11 -6.10
CA GLU A 18 3.48 3.94 -7.07
C GLU A 18 4.01 5.36 -7.00
N ILE A 19 4.31 5.95 -8.14
CA ILE A 19 4.79 7.34 -8.24
C ILE A 19 3.74 8.13 -9.01
N TYR A 20 3.12 9.08 -8.33
CA TYR A 20 2.17 10.00 -8.91
C TYR A 20 2.87 11.31 -9.22
N VAL A 21 2.76 11.78 -10.44
CA VAL A 21 3.38 13.02 -10.87
C VAL A 21 2.37 13.93 -11.57
N SER A 22 2.56 15.22 -11.44
CA SER A 22 1.96 16.25 -12.28
C SER A 22 3.05 16.87 -13.11
N SER A 23 2.83 16.98 -14.41
CA SER A 23 3.80 17.48 -15.37
C SER A 23 3.09 18.25 -16.48
N LYS A 24 3.77 19.29 -17.01
CA LYS A 24 3.31 20.02 -18.17
C LYS A 24 3.70 19.35 -19.49
N VAL A 25 4.65 18.41 -19.45
CA VAL A 25 5.04 17.62 -20.62
C VAL A 25 4.18 16.38 -20.73
N LYS A 26 4.04 15.87 -21.96
CA LYS A 26 3.11 14.80 -22.26
C LYS A 26 3.49 13.46 -21.61
N SER A 27 4.77 13.20 -21.47
CA SER A 27 5.28 11.97 -20.84
C SER A 27 6.60 12.25 -20.15
N VAL A 28 6.78 11.64 -18.96
CA VAL A 28 7.99 11.66 -18.14
C VAL A 28 8.47 10.24 -17.82
N ASP A 29 7.99 9.27 -18.58
CA ASP A 29 8.18 7.83 -18.33
C ASP A 29 9.66 7.45 -18.29
N ALA A 30 10.42 7.90 -19.28
CA ALA A 30 11.85 7.59 -19.39
C ALA A 30 12.66 8.17 -18.22
N GLU A 31 12.32 9.40 -17.80
CA GLU A 31 12.94 10.06 -16.66
C GLU A 31 12.63 9.34 -15.35
N LEU A 32 11.38 8.89 -15.16
CA LEU A 32 10.98 8.12 -13.98
C LEU A 32 11.67 6.76 -13.93
N ILE A 33 11.72 6.03 -15.03
CA ILE A 33 12.46 4.76 -15.12
C ILE A 33 13.93 4.97 -14.77
N LYS A 34 14.56 5.99 -15.37
CA LYS A 34 15.96 6.31 -15.08
C LYS A 34 16.18 6.69 -13.63
N PHE A 35 15.27 7.46 -13.03
CA PHE A 35 15.33 7.85 -11.63
C PHE A 35 15.27 6.62 -10.71
N ILE A 36 14.28 5.74 -10.90
CA ILE A 36 14.10 4.52 -10.10
C ILE A 36 15.30 3.59 -10.26
N SER A 37 15.74 3.38 -11.51
CA SER A 37 16.91 2.56 -11.85
C SER A 37 18.18 3.03 -11.12
N ASN A 38 18.42 4.33 -11.13
CA ASN A 38 19.59 4.93 -10.47
C ASN A 38 19.47 4.86 -8.93
N PHE A 39 18.29 5.13 -8.39
CA PHE A 39 18.05 5.13 -6.94
C PHE A 39 18.24 3.74 -6.33
N HIS A 40 17.68 2.73 -6.95
CA HIS A 40 17.78 1.34 -6.48
C HIS A 40 19.03 0.61 -7.01
N LYS A 41 19.82 1.23 -7.90
CA LYS A 41 20.99 0.62 -8.56
C LYS A 41 20.62 -0.68 -9.29
N VAL A 42 19.45 -0.73 -9.90
CA VAL A 42 18.95 -1.88 -10.67
C VAL A 42 18.63 -1.46 -12.09
N LYS A 43 18.84 -2.36 -13.03
CA LYS A 43 18.40 -2.16 -14.42
C LYS A 43 16.92 -2.51 -14.49
N ILE A 44 16.09 -1.55 -14.84
CA ILE A 44 14.67 -1.77 -15.09
C ILE A 44 14.51 -2.03 -16.58
N ASP A 45 14.20 -3.27 -16.93
CA ASP A 45 13.81 -3.68 -18.26
C ASP A 45 12.51 -4.49 -18.21
N ASN A 46 11.87 -4.65 -19.35
CA ASN A 46 10.57 -5.32 -19.46
C ASN A 46 10.61 -6.82 -19.10
N SER A 47 11.78 -7.39 -18.88
CA SER A 47 11.94 -8.81 -18.55
C SER A 47 12.03 -9.08 -17.05
N SER A 48 12.48 -8.09 -16.27
CA SER A 48 12.83 -8.27 -14.86
C SER A 48 11.86 -7.59 -13.89
N ILE A 49 11.20 -6.51 -14.30
CA ILE A 49 10.28 -5.72 -13.45
C ILE A 49 9.03 -5.38 -14.25
N THR A 50 7.87 -5.79 -13.73
CA THR A 50 6.58 -5.38 -14.30
C THR A 50 6.22 -4.00 -13.79
N TYR A 51 6.06 -3.05 -14.70
CA TYR A 51 5.57 -1.70 -14.40
C TYR A 51 4.49 -1.29 -15.40
N GLN A 52 3.67 -0.34 -14.99
CA GLN A 52 2.59 0.19 -15.82
C GLN A 52 2.53 1.71 -15.68
N PHE A 53 2.34 2.41 -16.78
CA PHE A 53 2.04 3.83 -16.79
C PHE A 53 0.54 4.05 -16.96
N MET A 54 0.00 4.96 -16.17
CA MET A 54 -1.40 5.40 -16.24
C MET A 54 -1.44 6.91 -16.34
N TYR A 55 -2.36 7.44 -17.15
CA TYR A 55 -2.44 8.87 -17.43
C TYR A 55 -3.82 9.44 -17.13
N GLY A 56 -3.84 10.69 -16.70
CA GLY A 56 -5.07 11.46 -16.54
C GLY A 56 -6.12 10.76 -15.68
N LYS A 57 -7.26 10.43 -16.29
CA LYS A 57 -8.39 9.81 -15.59
C LYS A 57 -8.06 8.42 -15.04
N ASP A 58 -7.24 7.65 -15.74
CA ASP A 58 -6.92 6.28 -15.34
C ASP A 58 -6.03 6.28 -14.10
N ALA A 59 -5.04 7.20 -14.03
CA ALA A 59 -4.23 7.39 -12.83
C ALA A 59 -5.07 7.85 -11.63
N ALA A 60 -6.02 8.78 -11.84
CA ALA A 60 -6.91 9.23 -10.80
C ALA A 60 -7.84 8.11 -10.32
N TYR A 61 -8.41 7.35 -11.24
CA TYR A 61 -9.29 6.22 -10.92
C TYR A 61 -8.52 5.12 -10.18
N HIS A 62 -7.28 4.86 -10.56
CA HIS A 62 -6.42 3.91 -9.87
C HIS A 62 -6.20 4.30 -8.40
N LEU A 63 -5.83 5.55 -8.10
CA LEU A 63 -5.66 5.99 -6.72
C LEU A 63 -6.95 5.88 -5.89
N ILE A 64 -8.12 6.12 -6.50
CA ILE A 64 -9.42 5.90 -5.84
C ILE A 64 -9.62 4.42 -5.52
N LYS A 65 -9.32 3.50 -6.44
CA LYS A 65 -9.38 2.05 -6.19
C LYS A 65 -8.45 1.65 -5.05
N VAL A 66 -7.21 2.12 -5.07
CA VAL A 66 -6.24 1.88 -4.00
C VAL A 66 -6.76 2.41 -2.67
N ALA A 67 -7.24 3.66 -2.64
CA ALA A 67 -7.79 4.29 -1.43
C ALA A 67 -9.05 3.61 -0.90
N SER A 68 -9.84 2.95 -1.75
CA SER A 68 -11.01 2.17 -1.33
C SER A 68 -10.64 0.79 -0.79
N GLY A 69 -9.42 0.31 -1.05
CA GLY A 69 -8.98 -1.06 -0.76
C GLY A 69 -9.49 -2.10 -1.75
N SER A 70 -10.12 -1.68 -2.86
CA SER A 70 -10.59 -2.62 -3.89
C SER A 70 -9.48 -3.18 -4.76
N ASP A 71 -8.33 -2.50 -4.78
CA ASP A 71 -7.11 -2.91 -5.48
C ASP A 71 -6.03 -3.42 -4.50
N SER A 72 -6.40 -3.76 -3.30
CA SER A 72 -5.50 -4.34 -2.30
C SER A 72 -5.50 -5.86 -2.37
N MET A 73 -4.36 -6.49 -2.01
CA MET A 73 -4.24 -7.94 -1.93
C MET A 73 -5.27 -8.54 -0.95
N LEU A 74 -5.60 -7.82 0.11
CA LEU A 74 -6.73 -8.06 0.99
C LEU A 74 -7.78 -6.99 0.74
N LEU A 75 -8.91 -7.37 0.18
CA LEU A 75 -10.00 -6.46 -0.15
C LEU A 75 -10.51 -5.74 1.12
N GLY A 76 -10.54 -4.40 1.05
CA GLY A 76 -11.06 -3.56 2.12
C GLY A 76 -10.07 -3.29 3.26
N GLU A 77 -8.80 -3.66 3.15
CA GLU A 77 -7.79 -3.43 4.19
C GLU A 77 -7.69 -1.92 4.53
N PRO A 78 -7.90 -1.53 5.80
CA PRO A 78 -7.89 -0.12 6.19
C PRO A 78 -6.50 0.50 6.22
N GLN A 79 -5.45 -0.32 6.26
CA GLN A 79 -4.06 0.10 6.41
C GLN A 79 -3.59 0.96 5.23
N ILE A 80 -4.06 0.68 4.01
CA ILE A 80 -3.71 1.46 2.82
C ILE A 80 -4.07 2.94 2.93
N VAL A 81 -5.18 3.26 3.63
CA VAL A 81 -5.59 4.66 3.86
C VAL A 81 -4.56 5.42 4.69
N ASN A 82 -4.02 4.77 5.73
CA ASN A 82 -2.99 5.37 6.58
C ASN A 82 -1.68 5.54 5.80
N GLN A 83 -1.32 4.58 4.97
CA GLN A 83 -0.14 4.65 4.10
C GLN A 83 -0.25 5.80 3.09
N ILE A 84 -1.42 6.00 2.46
CA ILE A 84 -1.66 7.15 1.57
C ILE A 84 -1.52 8.47 2.35
N LYS A 85 -2.11 8.58 3.54
CA LYS A 85 -2.03 9.80 4.37
C LYS A 85 -0.60 10.10 4.80
N GLU A 86 0.17 9.09 5.17
CA GLU A 86 1.56 9.24 5.57
C GLU A 86 2.44 9.67 4.39
N SER A 87 2.31 9.00 3.26
CA SER A 87 3.01 9.38 2.02
C SER A 87 2.66 10.81 1.60
N TYR A 88 1.39 11.20 1.70
CA TYR A 88 0.96 12.58 1.45
C TYR A 88 1.60 13.57 2.42
N LYS A 89 1.66 13.24 3.72
CA LYS A 89 2.32 14.08 4.73
C LYS A 89 3.80 14.26 4.43
N ILE A 90 4.50 13.20 4.05
CA ILE A 90 5.92 13.26 3.64
C ILE A 90 6.09 14.19 2.44
N ALA A 91 5.30 14.01 1.38
CA ALA A 91 5.35 14.83 0.18
C ALA A 91 5.03 16.32 0.47
N SER A 92 4.07 16.57 1.36
CA SER A 92 3.74 17.95 1.80
C SER A 92 4.89 18.59 2.59
N THR A 93 5.52 17.84 3.48
CA THR A 93 6.69 18.33 4.24
C THR A 93 7.89 18.60 3.33
N ALA A 94 8.09 17.76 2.33
CA ALA A 94 9.12 17.91 1.31
C ALA A 94 8.79 18.99 0.25
N GLN A 95 7.60 19.61 0.32
CA GLN A 95 7.11 20.60 -0.64
C GLN A 95 7.09 20.09 -2.09
N THR A 96 6.90 18.78 -2.29
CA THR A 96 6.83 18.17 -3.61
C THR A 96 5.39 17.99 -4.11
N ILE A 97 4.39 18.36 -3.31
CA ILE A 97 2.97 18.26 -3.67
C ILE A 97 2.39 19.67 -3.86
N GLY A 98 1.70 19.87 -4.97
CA GLY A 98 1.03 21.11 -5.28
C GLY A 98 -0.50 20.91 -5.35
N LYS A 99 -1.18 21.82 -6.05
CA LYS A 99 -2.65 21.89 -6.11
C LYS A 99 -3.27 20.64 -6.75
N SER A 100 -2.64 20.11 -7.79
CA SER A 100 -3.19 18.98 -8.58
C SER A 100 -3.18 17.69 -7.79
N LEU A 101 -2.01 17.29 -7.27
CA LEU A 101 -1.89 16.05 -6.49
C LEU A 101 -2.55 16.17 -5.12
N HIS A 102 -2.53 17.36 -4.48
CA HIS A 102 -3.32 17.61 -3.28
C HIS A 102 -4.80 17.29 -3.51
N LYS A 103 -5.41 17.86 -4.57
CA LYS A 103 -6.81 17.60 -4.91
C LYS A 103 -7.06 16.13 -5.21
N LEU A 104 -6.17 15.48 -5.96
CA LEU A 104 -6.27 14.07 -6.29
C LEU A 104 -6.31 13.21 -5.01
N VAL A 105 -5.38 13.40 -4.08
CA VAL A 105 -5.31 12.64 -2.83
C VAL A 105 -6.58 12.86 -1.99
N GLN A 106 -7.03 14.12 -1.83
CA GLN A 106 -8.24 14.43 -1.06
C GLN A 106 -9.49 13.76 -1.64
N VAL A 107 -9.68 13.86 -2.96
CA VAL A 107 -10.81 13.21 -3.64
C VAL A 107 -10.73 11.69 -3.51
N SER A 108 -9.54 11.11 -3.65
CA SER A 108 -9.36 9.66 -3.55
C SER A 108 -9.65 9.13 -2.15
N LEU A 109 -9.20 9.84 -1.10
CA LEU A 109 -9.51 9.48 0.29
C LEU A 109 -11.01 9.61 0.60
N PHE A 110 -11.66 10.67 0.10
CA PHE A 110 -13.09 10.86 0.27
C PHE A 110 -13.89 9.76 -0.44
N ALA A 111 -13.60 9.51 -1.73
CA ALA A 111 -14.26 8.46 -2.50
C ALA A 111 -14.01 7.07 -1.90
N GLY A 112 -12.79 6.76 -1.50
CA GLY A 112 -12.45 5.51 -0.84
C GLY A 112 -13.21 5.30 0.47
N LYS A 113 -13.38 6.36 1.28
CA LYS A 113 -14.21 6.30 2.49
C LYS A 113 -15.67 5.98 2.13
N LYS A 114 -16.23 6.67 1.12
CA LYS A 114 -17.61 6.46 0.66
C LYS A 114 -17.83 5.02 0.16
N VAL A 115 -16.93 4.52 -0.68
CA VAL A 115 -17.00 3.13 -1.17
C VAL A 115 -17.02 2.14 0.00
N ARG A 116 -16.15 2.31 1.00
CA ARG A 116 -16.14 1.41 2.18
C ARG A 116 -17.41 1.52 3.02
N SER A 117 -18.00 2.72 3.16
CA SER A 117 -19.22 2.90 3.96
C SER A 117 -20.48 2.40 3.26
N GLU A 118 -20.51 2.39 1.93
CA GLU A 118 -21.70 2.06 1.14
C GLU A 118 -21.67 0.67 0.50
N THR A 119 -20.56 -0.08 0.70
CA THR A 119 -20.39 -1.41 0.12
C THR A 119 -19.92 -2.43 1.17
N SER A 120 -20.00 -3.72 0.82
CA SER A 120 -19.47 -4.80 1.65
C SER A 120 -17.95 -4.79 1.84
N LEU A 121 -17.22 -3.92 1.12
CA LEU A 121 -15.77 -3.76 1.30
C LEU A 121 -15.42 -3.27 2.70
N GLY A 122 -16.24 -2.41 3.30
CA GLY A 122 -16.03 -1.93 4.66
C GLY A 122 -16.22 -2.99 5.74
N ASN A 123 -16.99 -4.03 5.45
CA ASN A 123 -17.28 -5.13 6.36
C ASN A 123 -16.27 -6.29 6.25
N ARG A 124 -15.42 -6.30 5.23
CA ARG A 124 -14.40 -7.33 4.99
C ARG A 124 -13.06 -6.94 5.63
N VAL A 125 -13.09 -6.64 6.93
CA VAL A 125 -11.86 -6.30 7.67
C VAL A 125 -11.14 -7.58 8.10
N ASP A 126 -10.72 -8.38 7.14
CA ASP A 126 -9.75 -9.44 7.41
C ASP A 126 -8.34 -8.85 7.29
N SER A 127 -7.72 -8.52 8.43
CA SER A 127 -6.27 -8.28 8.44
C SER A 127 -5.53 -9.58 8.09
N ILE A 128 -4.31 -9.47 7.56
CA ILE A 128 -3.44 -10.65 7.31
C ILE A 128 -3.40 -11.55 8.56
N GLY A 129 -3.28 -10.97 9.75
CA GLY A 129 -3.31 -11.73 11.00
C GLY A 129 -4.61 -12.49 11.22
N SER A 130 -5.76 -11.91 10.90
CA SER A 130 -7.05 -12.61 11.00
C SER A 130 -7.17 -13.75 9.98
N LEU A 131 -6.64 -13.52 8.77
CA LEU A 131 -6.63 -14.55 7.72
C LEU A 131 -5.72 -15.72 8.10
N VAL A 132 -4.53 -15.47 8.61
CA VAL A 132 -3.62 -16.50 9.12
C VAL A 132 -4.29 -17.33 10.18
N LEU A 133 -4.95 -16.71 11.17
CA LEU A 133 -5.68 -17.44 12.22
C LEU A 133 -6.84 -18.28 11.65
N LYS A 134 -7.62 -17.73 10.70
CA LYS A 134 -8.70 -18.49 10.04
C LYS A 134 -8.16 -19.70 9.28
N LEU A 135 -7.06 -19.54 8.55
CA LEU A 135 -6.43 -20.63 7.82
C LEU A 135 -5.84 -21.68 8.78
N SER A 136 -5.15 -21.25 9.83
CA SER A 136 -4.60 -22.12 10.84
C SER A 136 -5.70 -22.95 11.54
N ASN A 137 -6.84 -22.33 11.88
CA ASN A 137 -7.99 -23.06 12.44
C ASN A 137 -8.63 -24.05 11.45
N LYS A 138 -8.46 -23.85 10.15
CA LYS A 138 -8.93 -24.81 9.15
C LYS A 138 -7.96 -25.97 8.93
N LEU A 139 -6.67 -25.74 9.13
CA LEU A 139 -5.62 -26.74 8.92
C LEU A 139 -5.36 -27.60 10.16
N PHE A 140 -5.63 -27.07 11.34
CA PHE A 140 -5.38 -27.71 12.61
C PHE A 140 -6.67 -27.71 13.46
N ASP A 141 -7.12 -28.86 13.89
CA ASP A 141 -8.39 -29.02 14.62
C ASP A 141 -8.40 -28.26 15.96
N ASN A 142 -7.25 -28.14 16.62
CA ASN A 142 -7.11 -27.42 17.89
C ASN A 142 -5.80 -26.64 17.96
N LEU A 143 -5.85 -25.33 17.70
CA LEU A 143 -4.67 -24.47 17.78
C LEU A 143 -4.11 -24.33 19.22
N ARG A 144 -4.92 -24.59 20.25
CA ARG A 144 -4.46 -24.50 21.65
C ARG A 144 -3.45 -25.58 22.00
N GLU A 145 -3.43 -26.67 21.26
CA GLU A 145 -2.50 -27.79 21.43
C GLU A 145 -1.28 -27.69 20.50
N ARG A 146 -1.15 -26.59 19.79
CA ARG A 146 -0.06 -26.36 18.83
C ARG A 146 0.88 -25.27 19.30
N SER A 147 2.16 -25.47 19.08
CA SER A 147 3.17 -24.44 19.24
C SER A 147 3.29 -23.63 17.98
N ILE A 148 3.36 -22.30 18.11
CA ILE A 148 3.52 -21.37 16.99
C ILE A 148 4.87 -20.69 17.12
N LEU A 149 5.72 -20.82 16.11
CA LEU A 149 6.97 -20.08 16.02
C LEU A 149 6.77 -18.88 15.09
N ILE A 150 7.04 -17.68 15.60
CA ILE A 150 7.00 -16.43 14.81
C ILE A 150 8.43 -15.95 14.61
N LEU A 151 8.83 -15.86 13.33
CA LEU A 151 10.15 -15.34 12.95
C LEU A 151 9.98 -13.91 12.42
N GLY A 152 10.52 -12.93 13.17
CA GLY A 152 10.46 -11.52 12.85
C GLY A 152 9.65 -10.71 13.87
N THR A 153 9.93 -9.41 13.93
CA THR A 153 9.32 -8.44 14.87
C THR A 153 8.51 -7.36 14.16
N GLY A 154 8.20 -7.57 12.87
CA GLY A 154 7.43 -6.62 12.06
C GLY A 154 5.97 -6.50 12.50
N GLU A 155 5.23 -5.59 11.86
CA GLU A 155 3.84 -5.26 12.18
C GLU A 155 2.92 -6.48 12.19
N ILE A 156 3.06 -7.39 11.23
CA ILE A 156 2.24 -8.62 11.16
C ILE A 156 2.48 -9.52 12.37
N SER A 157 3.74 -9.66 12.80
CA SER A 157 4.08 -10.43 13.99
C SER A 157 3.40 -9.84 15.21
N GLN A 158 3.44 -8.51 15.40
CA GLN A 158 2.78 -7.81 16.48
C GLN A 158 1.25 -8.00 16.46
N ILE A 159 0.64 -7.94 15.28
CA ILE A 159 -0.80 -8.20 15.11
C ILE A 159 -1.15 -9.64 15.52
N LEU A 160 -0.34 -10.62 15.14
CA LEU A 160 -0.56 -12.03 15.52
C LEU A 160 -0.42 -12.23 17.05
N ILE A 161 0.59 -11.63 17.66
CA ILE A 161 0.85 -11.70 19.09
C ILE A 161 -0.27 -11.05 19.91
N SER A 162 -0.83 -9.94 19.42
CA SER A 162 -1.88 -9.19 20.14
C SER A 162 -3.26 -9.87 20.12
N LYS A 163 -3.46 -10.95 19.34
CA LYS A 163 -4.74 -11.66 19.30
C LYS A 163 -4.90 -12.56 20.53
N PRO A 164 -5.96 -12.40 21.35
CA PRO A 164 -6.09 -13.02 22.68
C PRO A 164 -6.27 -14.54 22.69
N LYS A 165 -6.16 -15.22 21.56
CA LYS A 165 -6.32 -16.67 21.43
C LYS A 165 -5.05 -17.42 21.01
N ILE A 166 -3.91 -16.74 20.96
CA ILE A 166 -2.62 -17.38 20.62
C ILE A 166 -1.76 -17.42 21.89
N TYR A 167 -1.43 -18.62 22.34
CA TYR A 167 -0.43 -18.82 23.38
C TYR A 167 0.95 -18.82 22.71
N ILE A 168 1.75 -17.82 23.02
CA ILE A 168 3.10 -17.67 22.46
C ILE A 168 4.09 -18.18 23.49
N HIS A 169 4.85 -19.18 23.13
CA HIS A 169 6.08 -19.53 23.84
C HIS A 169 7.23 -18.78 23.17
N SER A 170 7.73 -17.73 23.81
CA SER A 170 8.96 -17.09 23.40
C SER A 170 10.14 -17.87 23.99
N PHE A 171 11.01 -18.35 23.13
CA PHE A 171 12.34 -18.77 23.56
C PHE A 171 13.25 -17.54 23.42
N SER A 172 13.59 -16.92 24.57
CA SER A 172 14.73 -16.00 24.65
C SER A 172 15.97 -16.84 24.96
N ASN A 173 16.97 -16.76 24.08
CA ASN A 173 18.34 -17.10 24.44
C ASN A 173 18.98 -15.95 25.20
#